data_69b1e6ef0751f4a6337c9fca89848064
#
_entry.id   69b1e6ef0751f4a6337c9fca89848064
#
_cell.length_a   1.000
_cell.length_b   1.000
_cell.length_c   1.000
_cell.angle_alpha   90.00
_cell.angle_beta   90.00
_cell.angle_gamma   90.00
#
_symmetry.space_group_name_H-M   'P 1'
#
loop_
_entity.id
_entity.type
_entity.pdbx_description
1 polymer ?
#
loop_
_entity_poly.entity_id
_entity_poly.type
_entity_poly.pdbx_seq_one_letter_code
_entity_poly.pdbx_strand_id
1 'polypeptide(L)'
;MFKLKRLGLFPSLLTSVQVLGAEKLLPRARKSDSVQFLYYRALYEFHGQKFKEAWDRFKETWNLLHLQDWSHRRRVAVYMTAIAICHGKCPTRDFMMKYKLDGDLKTISDSILSGNSKLFKKELDNRADVLHNSLNIYVFLLLNAQPALQLNLVKRTWKLTGKSKIITFEQIRKVAECMNLMEITKDQLECILINLIGKVLY
;
A
#
# COMPACT_ATOMS: atom_id res chain seq x y z
N MET A 1 0.83 -23.78 4.33
CA MET A 1 2.14 -23.22 4.03
C MET A 1 2.47 -21.98 4.86
N PHE A 2 1.62 -20.95 4.94
CA PHE A 2 1.90 -19.72 5.73
C PHE A 2 1.29 -19.81 7.12
N LYS A 3 1.99 -20.43 8.08
CA LYS A 3 1.47 -20.67 9.44
C LYS A 3 2.18 -19.88 10.55
N LEU A 4 3.26 -19.16 10.25
CA LEU A 4 4.02 -18.43 11.26
C LEU A 4 3.23 -17.19 11.72
N LYS A 5 2.72 -17.21 12.94
CA LYS A 5 1.99 -16.08 13.55
C LYS A 5 2.93 -15.11 14.31
N ARG A 6 4.20 -15.42 14.49
CA ARG A 6 5.17 -14.64 15.27
C ARG A 6 6.31 -14.13 14.38
N LEU A 7 6.13 -12.94 13.81
CA LEU A 7 7.18 -12.26 13.05
C LEU A 7 8.38 -11.84 13.91
N GLY A 8 8.23 -11.77 15.23
CA GLY A 8 9.31 -11.37 16.14
C GLY A 8 10.53 -12.29 16.16
N LEU A 9 10.38 -13.54 15.74
CA LEU A 9 11.51 -14.49 15.60
C LEU A 9 12.22 -14.39 14.25
N PHE A 10 11.64 -13.65 13.30
CA PHE A 10 12.16 -13.59 11.94
C PHE A 10 13.52 -12.88 11.83
N PRO A 11 13.84 -11.81 12.61
CA PRO A 11 15.17 -11.19 12.59
C PRO A 11 16.31 -12.15 12.90
N SER A 12 16.16 -12.98 13.91
CA SER A 12 17.19 -13.98 14.29
C SER A 12 17.37 -15.05 13.20
N LEU A 13 16.28 -15.48 12.58
CA LEU A 13 16.34 -16.40 11.44
C LEU A 13 17.02 -15.75 10.23
N LEU A 14 16.72 -14.48 9.93
CA LEU A 14 17.37 -13.75 8.84
C LEU A 14 18.88 -13.65 9.07
N THR A 15 19.30 -13.28 10.27
CA THR A 15 20.72 -13.20 10.61
C THR A 15 21.41 -14.54 10.42
N SER A 16 20.80 -15.62 10.90
CA SER A 16 21.34 -16.98 10.72
C SER A 16 21.44 -17.38 9.26
N VAL A 17 20.41 -17.08 8.45
CA VAL A 17 20.39 -17.34 6.99
C VAL A 17 21.47 -16.53 6.27
N GLN A 18 21.70 -15.26 6.67
CA GLN A 18 22.74 -14.41 6.08
C GLN A 18 24.13 -14.88 6.44
N VAL A 19 24.39 -15.22 7.71
CA VAL A 19 25.67 -15.74 8.17
C VAL A 19 26.04 -17.05 7.46
N LEU A 20 25.07 -17.93 7.28
CA LEU A 20 25.28 -19.20 6.57
C LEU A 20 25.36 -19.03 5.04
N GLY A 21 25.16 -17.82 4.51
CA GLY A 21 25.10 -17.58 3.08
C GLY A 21 23.94 -18.31 2.38
N ALA A 22 22.96 -18.77 3.14
CA ALA A 22 21.85 -19.60 2.64
C ALA A 22 20.94 -18.89 1.65
N GLU A 23 20.99 -17.56 1.55
CA GLU A 23 20.31 -16.81 0.47
C GLU A 23 20.80 -17.24 -0.93
N LYS A 24 22.08 -17.58 -1.06
CA LYS A 24 22.67 -18.09 -2.31
C LYS A 24 22.18 -19.50 -2.65
N LEU A 25 21.63 -20.21 -1.66
CA LEU A 25 21.07 -21.56 -1.83
C LEU A 25 19.58 -21.56 -2.19
N LEU A 26 18.89 -20.43 -2.05
CA LEU A 26 17.45 -20.31 -2.40
C LEU A 26 17.11 -20.83 -3.81
N PRO A 27 17.91 -20.55 -4.87
CA PRO A 27 17.63 -21.10 -6.20
C PRO A 27 17.74 -22.63 -6.27
N ARG A 28 18.49 -23.25 -5.35
CA ARG A 28 18.68 -24.72 -5.26
C ARG A 28 17.74 -25.38 -4.24
N ALA A 29 17.07 -24.56 -3.41
CA ALA A 29 16.11 -25.06 -2.43
C ALA A 29 14.81 -25.52 -3.11
N ARG A 30 13.99 -26.28 -2.39
CA ARG A 30 12.66 -26.65 -2.87
C ARG A 30 11.86 -25.36 -3.11
N LYS A 31 11.16 -25.32 -4.24
CA LYS A 31 10.36 -24.13 -4.63
C LYS A 31 9.38 -23.71 -3.53
N SER A 32 8.80 -24.67 -2.82
CA SER A 32 7.91 -24.41 -1.67
C SER A 32 8.59 -23.64 -0.55
N ASP A 33 9.84 -23.97 -0.25
CA ASP A 33 10.60 -23.39 0.87
C ASP A 33 11.07 -21.98 0.48
N SER A 34 11.51 -21.80 -0.76
CA SER A 34 11.86 -20.49 -1.31
C SER A 34 10.67 -19.53 -1.30
N VAL A 35 9.48 -19.97 -1.75
CA VAL A 35 8.25 -19.20 -1.71
C VAL A 35 7.89 -18.80 -0.27
N GLN A 36 7.99 -19.74 0.66
CA GLN A 36 7.67 -19.49 2.06
C GLN A 36 8.64 -18.48 2.69
N PHE A 37 9.93 -18.66 2.47
CA PHE A 37 10.96 -17.73 2.98
C PHE A 37 10.77 -16.32 2.44
N LEU A 38 10.63 -16.17 1.12
CA LEU A 38 10.44 -14.87 0.47
C LEU A 38 9.17 -14.17 0.96
N TYR A 39 8.07 -14.91 1.14
CA TYR A 39 6.82 -14.36 1.66
C TYR A 39 6.98 -13.81 3.09
N TYR A 40 7.60 -14.56 4.00
CA TYR A 40 7.80 -14.08 5.38
C TYR A 40 8.82 -12.93 5.44
N ARG A 41 9.83 -12.94 4.60
CA ARG A 41 10.75 -11.83 4.44
C ARG A 41 10.01 -10.58 3.97
N ALA A 42 9.16 -10.71 2.95
CA ALA A 42 8.33 -9.61 2.48
C ALA A 42 7.41 -9.05 3.57
N LEU A 43 6.77 -9.92 4.37
CA LEU A 43 5.96 -9.49 5.52
C LEU A 43 6.78 -8.76 6.57
N TYR A 44 7.95 -9.24 6.89
CA TYR A 44 8.84 -8.58 7.85
C TYR A 44 9.25 -7.18 7.36
N GLU A 45 9.66 -7.06 6.10
CA GLU A 45 10.02 -5.79 5.47
C GLU A 45 8.80 -4.86 5.39
N PHE A 46 7.61 -5.38 5.10
CA PHE A 46 6.35 -4.63 5.08
C PHE A 46 6.01 -4.03 6.45
N HIS A 47 6.07 -4.82 7.51
CA HIS A 47 5.83 -4.33 8.88
C HIS A 47 6.96 -3.42 9.39
N GLY A 48 8.18 -3.60 8.86
CA GLY A 48 9.32 -2.72 9.09
C GLY A 48 9.33 -1.44 8.26
N GLN A 49 8.23 -1.14 7.54
CA GLN A 49 8.05 0.05 6.67
C GLN A 49 9.06 0.14 5.50
N LYS A 50 9.71 -0.96 5.15
CA LYS A 50 10.60 -1.06 3.98
C LYS A 50 9.79 -1.49 2.74
N PHE A 51 8.94 -0.57 2.25
CA PHE A 51 7.90 -0.93 1.25
C PHE A 51 8.47 -1.30 -0.11
N LYS A 52 9.59 -0.72 -0.51
CA LYS A 52 10.27 -1.05 -1.78
C LYS A 52 10.80 -2.48 -1.75
N GLU A 53 11.53 -2.81 -0.70
CA GLU A 53 12.08 -4.15 -0.49
C GLU A 53 10.94 -5.18 -0.34
N ALA A 54 9.92 -4.87 0.44
CA ALA A 54 8.73 -5.71 0.59
C ALA A 54 8.04 -5.97 -0.77
N TRP A 55 7.87 -4.94 -1.59
CA TRP A 55 7.30 -5.06 -2.94
C TRP A 55 8.12 -6.01 -3.81
N ASP A 56 9.45 -5.85 -3.83
CA ASP A 56 10.34 -6.68 -4.65
C ASP A 56 10.26 -8.15 -4.19
N ARG A 57 10.23 -8.42 -2.87
CA ARG A 57 10.08 -9.79 -2.34
C ARG A 57 8.70 -10.38 -2.60
N PHE A 58 7.63 -9.58 -2.50
CA PHE A 58 6.29 -10.03 -2.91
C PHE A 58 6.23 -10.35 -4.40
N LYS A 59 6.89 -9.58 -5.25
CA LYS A 59 6.98 -9.84 -6.69
C LYS A 59 7.76 -11.12 -6.99
N GLU A 60 8.88 -11.36 -6.31
CA GLU A 60 9.62 -12.62 -6.42
C GLU A 60 8.76 -13.81 -5.98
N THR A 61 8.09 -13.69 -4.83
CA THR A 61 7.14 -14.70 -4.33
C THR A 61 6.04 -14.98 -5.35
N TRP A 62 5.45 -13.93 -5.92
CA TRP A 62 4.41 -14.03 -6.93
C TRP A 62 4.82 -14.80 -8.16
N ASN A 63 6.04 -14.56 -8.66
CA ASN A 63 6.58 -15.23 -9.83
C ASN A 63 6.87 -16.73 -9.59
N LEU A 64 7.19 -17.09 -8.35
CA LEU A 64 7.43 -18.47 -7.98
C LEU A 64 6.14 -19.26 -7.70
N LEU A 65 5.04 -18.59 -7.33
CA LEU A 65 3.77 -19.24 -7.05
C LEU A 65 3.14 -19.81 -8.31
N HIS A 66 2.64 -21.05 -8.21
CA HIS A 66 1.90 -21.69 -9.30
C HIS A 66 0.61 -20.94 -9.61
N LEU A 67 0.22 -20.90 -10.89
CA LEU A 67 -0.98 -20.15 -11.34
C LEU A 67 -2.27 -20.66 -10.68
N GLN A 68 -2.34 -21.95 -10.39
CA GLN A 68 -3.51 -22.59 -9.76
C GLN A 68 -3.55 -22.39 -8.24
N ASP A 69 -2.47 -21.90 -7.63
CA ASP A 69 -2.42 -21.65 -6.19
C ASP A 69 -3.09 -20.33 -5.81
N TRP A 70 -4.39 -20.30 -6.04
CA TRP A 70 -5.21 -19.10 -5.89
C TRP A 70 -5.14 -18.51 -4.47
N SER A 71 -5.15 -19.35 -3.43
CA SER A 71 -5.21 -18.86 -2.04
C SER A 71 -3.92 -18.15 -1.62
N HIS A 72 -2.76 -18.66 -2.01
CA HIS A 72 -1.47 -18.03 -1.72
C HIS A 72 -1.26 -16.79 -2.58
N ARG A 73 -1.65 -16.84 -3.86
CA ARG A 73 -1.66 -15.68 -4.74
C ARG A 73 -2.54 -14.56 -4.21
N ARG A 74 -3.74 -14.88 -3.72
CA ARG A 74 -4.62 -13.87 -3.11
C ARG A 74 -3.96 -13.18 -1.92
N ARG A 75 -3.29 -13.93 -1.04
CA ARG A 75 -2.57 -13.34 0.11
C ARG A 75 -1.48 -12.36 -0.31
N VAL A 76 -0.67 -12.74 -1.29
CA VAL A 76 0.36 -11.85 -1.84
C VAL A 76 -0.28 -10.63 -2.52
N ALA A 77 -1.34 -10.84 -3.31
CA ALA A 77 -2.08 -9.78 -4.00
C ALA A 77 -2.62 -8.71 -3.03
N VAL A 78 -3.10 -9.09 -1.84
CA VAL A 78 -3.57 -8.15 -0.80
C VAL A 78 -2.47 -7.15 -0.44
N TYR A 79 -1.27 -7.64 -0.07
CA TYR A 79 -0.17 -6.77 0.35
C TYR A 79 0.37 -5.92 -0.81
N MET A 80 0.52 -6.52 -2.00
CA MET A 80 0.92 -5.77 -3.20
C MET A 80 -0.09 -4.67 -3.54
N THR A 81 -1.39 -4.96 -3.45
CA THR A 81 -2.44 -3.97 -3.65
C THR A 81 -2.37 -2.86 -2.62
N ALA A 82 -2.22 -3.18 -1.33
CA ALA A 82 -2.11 -2.19 -0.28
C ALA A 82 -0.91 -1.25 -0.50
N ILE A 83 0.27 -1.79 -0.83
CA ILE A 83 1.45 -0.99 -1.15
C ILE A 83 1.19 -0.10 -2.38
N ALA A 84 0.64 -0.66 -3.47
CA ALA A 84 0.36 0.07 -4.69
C ALA A 84 -0.60 1.25 -4.46
N ILE A 85 -1.68 1.03 -3.71
CA ILE A 85 -2.67 2.06 -3.36
C ILE A 85 -2.02 3.20 -2.58
N CYS A 86 -1.17 2.91 -1.58
CA CYS A 86 -0.46 3.93 -0.80
C CYS A 86 0.55 4.73 -1.64
N HIS A 87 1.03 4.16 -2.75
CA HIS A 87 1.83 4.88 -3.74
C HIS A 87 0.99 5.56 -4.85
N GLY A 88 -0.33 5.65 -4.67
CA GLY A 88 -1.24 6.27 -5.64
C GLY A 88 -1.41 5.49 -6.94
N LYS A 89 -1.06 4.20 -6.95
CA LYS A 89 -1.24 3.29 -8.09
C LYS A 89 -2.44 2.39 -7.83
N CYS A 90 -3.45 2.46 -8.69
CA CYS A 90 -4.61 1.58 -8.58
C CYS A 90 -4.39 0.31 -9.40
N PRO A 91 -4.58 -0.89 -8.83
CA PRO A 91 -4.63 -2.12 -9.58
C PRO A 91 -5.79 -2.13 -10.58
N THR A 92 -5.64 -2.87 -11.67
CA THR A 92 -6.70 -3.00 -12.66
C THR A 92 -7.94 -3.68 -12.07
N ARG A 93 -9.12 -3.35 -12.60
CA ARG A 93 -10.38 -3.95 -12.16
C ARG A 93 -10.36 -5.47 -12.26
N ASP A 94 -9.84 -6.00 -13.38
CA ASP A 94 -9.76 -7.43 -13.64
C ASP A 94 -8.86 -8.14 -12.60
N PHE A 95 -7.75 -7.51 -12.21
CA PHE A 95 -6.90 -8.03 -11.15
C PHE A 95 -7.64 -8.09 -9.81
N MET A 96 -8.33 -7.03 -9.44
CA MET A 96 -9.10 -6.97 -8.19
C MET A 96 -10.23 -8.00 -8.16
N MET A 97 -10.97 -8.15 -9.26
CA MET A 97 -12.03 -9.16 -9.38
C MET A 97 -11.46 -10.58 -9.33
N LYS A 98 -10.37 -10.85 -10.06
CA LYS A 98 -9.71 -12.17 -10.10
C LYS A 98 -9.32 -12.67 -8.71
N TYR A 99 -8.81 -11.78 -7.84
CA TYR A 99 -8.36 -12.14 -6.49
C TYR A 99 -9.38 -11.81 -5.41
N LYS A 100 -10.62 -11.46 -5.77
CA LYS A 100 -11.72 -11.09 -4.86
C LYS A 100 -11.31 -10.00 -3.86
N LEU A 101 -10.70 -8.94 -4.39
CA LEU A 101 -10.26 -7.76 -3.62
C LEU A 101 -11.17 -6.55 -3.86
N ASP A 102 -12.05 -6.63 -4.86
CA ASP A 102 -12.96 -5.56 -5.28
C ASP A 102 -13.93 -5.17 -4.17
N GLY A 103 -14.50 -6.12 -3.44
CA GLY A 103 -15.39 -5.84 -2.30
C GLY A 103 -14.69 -5.13 -1.14
N ASP A 104 -13.40 -5.43 -0.92
CA ASP A 104 -12.68 -4.96 0.27
C ASP A 104 -11.86 -3.69 0.01
N LEU A 105 -11.23 -3.58 -1.16
CA LEU A 105 -10.21 -2.55 -1.44
C LEU A 105 -10.58 -1.56 -2.54
N LYS A 106 -11.61 -1.82 -3.36
CA LYS A 106 -11.96 -0.96 -4.49
C LYS A 106 -12.37 0.44 -4.03
N THR A 107 -13.34 0.53 -3.12
CA THR A 107 -13.84 1.83 -2.63
C THR A 107 -12.77 2.62 -1.90
N ILE A 108 -11.87 1.93 -1.17
CA ILE A 108 -10.69 2.53 -0.54
C ILE A 108 -9.75 3.08 -1.62
N SER A 109 -9.46 2.30 -2.65
CA SER A 109 -8.63 2.73 -3.77
C SER A 109 -9.24 3.94 -4.50
N ASP A 110 -10.53 3.90 -4.79
CA ASP A 110 -11.25 5.00 -5.46
C ASP A 110 -11.26 6.28 -4.61
N SER A 111 -11.38 6.16 -3.29
CA SER A 111 -11.30 7.30 -2.37
C SER A 111 -9.91 7.95 -2.36
N ILE A 112 -8.85 7.14 -2.43
CA ILE A 112 -7.46 7.62 -2.52
C ILE A 112 -7.21 8.30 -3.87
N LEU A 113 -7.67 7.69 -4.97
CA LEU A 113 -7.53 8.27 -6.32
C LEU A 113 -8.28 9.59 -6.48
N SER A 114 -9.44 9.71 -5.82
CA SER A 114 -10.19 10.98 -5.80
C SER A 114 -9.58 12.04 -4.89
N GLY A 115 -8.66 11.67 -3.98
CA GLY A 115 -8.11 12.55 -2.95
C GLY A 115 -9.10 12.86 -1.83
N ASN A 116 -10.14 12.04 -1.65
CA ASN A 116 -11.19 12.27 -0.66
C ASN A 116 -10.86 11.57 0.67
N SER A 117 -10.22 12.30 1.58
CA SER A 117 -9.79 11.79 2.89
C SER A 117 -10.97 11.40 3.79
N LYS A 118 -12.10 12.11 3.71
CA LYS A 118 -13.31 11.81 4.49
C LYS A 118 -13.94 10.49 4.05
N LEU A 119 -14.06 10.29 2.73
CA LEU A 119 -14.56 9.05 2.17
C LEU A 119 -13.62 7.89 2.49
N PHE A 120 -12.30 8.11 2.35
CA PHE A 120 -11.28 7.12 2.71
C PHE A 120 -11.43 6.65 4.15
N LYS A 121 -11.52 7.57 5.11
CA LYS A 121 -11.68 7.23 6.53
C LYS A 121 -12.97 6.45 6.77
N LYS A 122 -14.10 6.91 6.21
CA LYS A 122 -15.38 6.22 6.30
C LYS A 122 -15.31 4.78 5.76
N GLU A 123 -14.73 4.60 4.57
CA GLU A 123 -14.61 3.27 3.95
C GLU A 123 -13.62 2.36 4.70
N LEU A 124 -12.57 2.93 5.27
CA LEU A 124 -11.61 2.22 6.11
C LEU A 124 -12.29 1.70 7.39
N ASP A 125 -13.07 2.57 8.06
CA ASP A 125 -13.78 2.23 9.30
C ASP A 125 -14.90 1.22 9.04
N ASN A 126 -15.65 1.35 7.95
CA ASN A 126 -16.70 0.40 7.56
C ASN A 126 -16.18 -1.02 7.34
N ARG A 127 -14.91 -1.17 6.99
CA ARG A 127 -14.26 -2.47 6.71
C ARG A 127 -13.18 -2.84 7.73
N ALA A 128 -13.17 -2.15 8.87
CA ALA A 128 -12.12 -2.33 9.89
C ALA A 128 -11.94 -3.80 10.29
N ASP A 129 -13.02 -4.53 10.51
CA ASP A 129 -12.97 -5.94 10.89
C ASP A 129 -12.30 -6.83 9.84
N VAL A 130 -12.63 -6.65 8.57
CA VAL A 130 -12.04 -7.43 7.47
C VAL A 130 -10.58 -7.06 7.28
N LEU A 131 -10.29 -5.77 7.26
CA LEU A 131 -8.94 -5.24 7.03
C LEU A 131 -7.98 -5.56 8.17
N HIS A 132 -8.49 -5.59 9.41
CA HIS A 132 -7.68 -5.90 10.60
C HIS A 132 -7.54 -7.42 10.78
N ASN A 133 -8.66 -8.14 10.89
CA ASN A 133 -8.66 -9.54 11.31
C ASN A 133 -8.34 -10.51 10.17
N SER A 134 -8.81 -10.22 8.94
CA SER A 134 -8.65 -11.13 7.82
C SER A 134 -7.45 -10.78 6.93
N LEU A 135 -7.22 -9.49 6.66
CA LEU A 135 -6.20 -9.04 5.72
C LEU A 135 -4.96 -8.47 6.40
N ASN A 136 -5.06 -8.04 7.66
CA ASN A 136 -3.97 -7.46 8.47
C ASN A 136 -3.27 -6.27 7.80
N ILE A 137 -4.04 -5.39 7.14
CA ILE A 137 -3.54 -4.20 6.43
C ILE A 137 -4.20 -2.89 6.89
N TYR A 138 -5.13 -2.92 7.85
CA TYR A 138 -5.85 -1.74 8.34
C TYR A 138 -4.90 -0.65 8.82
N VAL A 139 -4.04 -0.97 9.79
CA VAL A 139 -3.07 -0.02 10.36
C VAL A 139 -2.12 0.51 9.31
N PHE A 140 -1.68 -0.35 8.40
CA PHE A 140 -0.82 0.04 7.28
C PHE A 140 -1.50 1.10 6.40
N LEU A 141 -2.73 0.88 5.96
CA LEU A 141 -3.48 1.83 5.14
C LEU A 141 -3.73 3.14 5.88
N LEU A 142 -4.12 3.07 7.17
CA LEU A 142 -4.37 4.24 8.01
C LEU A 142 -3.14 5.16 8.09
N LEU A 143 -1.96 4.60 8.28
CA LEU A 143 -0.73 5.36 8.47
C LEU A 143 -0.09 5.84 7.15
N ASN A 144 -0.22 5.06 6.07
CA ASN A 144 0.58 5.28 4.87
C ASN A 144 -0.20 5.82 3.66
N ALA A 145 -1.55 5.88 3.71
CA ALA A 145 -2.34 6.38 2.60
C ALA A 145 -2.41 7.91 2.52
N GLN A 146 -2.13 8.63 3.60
CA GLN A 146 -2.26 10.09 3.67
C GLN A 146 -1.46 10.85 2.58
N PRO A 147 -0.17 10.54 2.32
CA PRO A 147 0.56 11.24 1.26
C PRO A 147 -0.07 11.07 -0.13
N ALA A 148 -0.59 9.87 -0.42
CA ALA A 148 -1.25 9.60 -1.70
C ALA A 148 -2.57 10.37 -1.84
N LEU A 149 -3.37 10.45 -0.76
CA LEU A 149 -4.59 11.25 -0.70
C LEU A 149 -4.30 12.73 -0.96
N GLN A 150 -3.32 13.29 -0.26
CA GLN A 150 -2.90 14.69 -0.39
C GLN A 150 -2.39 14.99 -1.81
N LEU A 151 -1.53 14.12 -2.36
CA LEU A 151 -1.02 14.27 -3.72
C LEU A 151 -2.15 14.23 -4.76
N ASN A 152 -3.13 13.34 -4.59
CA ASN A 152 -4.25 13.22 -5.51
C ASN A 152 -5.22 14.40 -5.40
N LEU A 153 -5.39 14.99 -4.21
CA LEU A 153 -6.12 16.24 -4.05
C LEU A 153 -5.46 17.38 -4.86
N VAL A 154 -4.14 17.54 -4.74
CA VAL A 154 -3.39 18.56 -5.51
C VAL A 154 -3.47 18.27 -7.01
N LYS A 155 -3.30 17.02 -7.44
CA LYS A 155 -3.46 16.65 -8.85
C LYS A 155 -4.86 16.92 -9.39
N ARG A 156 -5.88 16.70 -8.59
CA ARG A 156 -7.28 17.01 -8.96
C ARG A 156 -7.48 18.50 -9.11
N THR A 157 -6.97 19.31 -8.18
CA THR A 157 -7.00 20.75 -8.28
C THR A 157 -6.33 21.23 -9.56
N TRP A 158 -5.13 20.72 -9.85
CA TRP A 158 -4.41 21.04 -11.08
C TRP A 158 -5.20 20.71 -12.36
N LYS A 159 -5.90 19.60 -12.39
CA LYS A 159 -6.76 19.24 -13.53
C LYS A 159 -7.94 20.19 -13.68
N LEU A 160 -8.58 20.57 -12.56
CA LEU A 160 -9.74 21.47 -12.56
C LEU A 160 -9.38 22.91 -12.88
N THR A 161 -8.16 23.35 -12.58
CA THR A 161 -7.65 24.70 -12.94
C THR A 161 -7.07 24.79 -14.36
N GLY A 162 -7.40 23.84 -15.23
CA GLY A 162 -6.95 23.85 -16.64
C GLY A 162 -5.46 23.55 -16.81
N LYS A 163 -4.85 22.80 -15.89
CA LYS A 163 -3.43 22.43 -15.90
C LYS A 163 -2.49 23.63 -15.83
N SER A 164 -2.87 24.66 -15.08
CA SER A 164 -2.05 25.84 -14.85
C SER A 164 -0.67 25.50 -14.29
N LYS A 165 0.36 26.29 -14.64
CA LYS A 165 1.71 26.18 -14.08
C LYS A 165 1.76 26.53 -12.60
N ILE A 166 0.82 27.32 -12.12
CA ILE A 166 0.75 27.79 -10.73
C ILE A 166 -0.61 27.38 -10.16
N ILE A 167 -0.60 26.77 -8.98
CA ILE A 167 -1.79 26.45 -8.19
C ILE A 167 -1.74 27.28 -6.92
N THR A 168 -2.81 28.02 -6.62
CA THR A 168 -2.91 28.79 -5.38
C THR A 168 -3.49 27.95 -4.25
N PHE A 169 -3.15 28.29 -3.00
CA PHE A 169 -3.75 27.65 -1.81
C PHE A 169 -5.28 27.75 -1.81
N GLU A 170 -5.82 28.88 -2.26
CA GLU A 170 -7.27 29.09 -2.32
C GLU A 170 -7.97 28.15 -3.29
N GLN A 171 -7.34 27.83 -4.41
CA GLN A 171 -7.86 26.84 -5.36
C GLN A 171 -7.92 25.45 -4.76
N ILE A 172 -6.87 25.04 -4.01
CA ILE A 172 -6.85 23.74 -3.33
C ILE A 172 -7.94 23.70 -2.24
N ARG A 173 -8.09 24.78 -1.47
CA ARG A 173 -9.12 24.89 -0.42
C ARG A 173 -10.52 24.79 -1.02
N LYS A 174 -10.83 25.55 -2.07
CA LYS A 174 -12.14 25.48 -2.76
C LYS A 174 -12.47 24.09 -3.27
N VAL A 175 -11.49 23.37 -3.85
CA VAL A 175 -11.70 21.99 -4.30
C VAL A 175 -11.93 21.06 -3.12
N ALA A 176 -11.21 21.23 -2.00
CA ALA A 176 -11.43 20.47 -0.78
C ALA A 176 -12.83 20.70 -0.20
N GLU A 177 -13.30 21.96 -0.16
CA GLU A 177 -14.65 22.33 0.28
C GLU A 177 -15.72 21.70 -0.61
N CYS A 178 -15.57 21.78 -1.94
CA CYS A 178 -16.47 21.13 -2.90
C CYS A 178 -16.55 19.58 -2.72
N MET A 179 -15.52 19.00 -2.18
CA MET A 179 -15.47 17.56 -1.87
C MET A 179 -15.99 17.22 -0.46
N ASN A 180 -16.55 18.21 0.27
CA ASN A 180 -16.93 18.08 1.67
C ASN A 180 -15.81 17.53 2.56
N LEU A 181 -14.58 17.89 2.27
CA LEU A 181 -13.43 17.64 3.14
C LEU A 181 -13.49 18.62 4.33
N MET A 182 -12.86 18.25 5.46
CA MET A 182 -12.73 19.18 6.59
C MET A 182 -12.08 20.49 6.12
N GLU A 183 -12.47 21.61 6.75
CA GLU A 183 -11.79 22.89 6.54
C GLU A 183 -10.30 22.71 6.78
N ILE A 184 -9.53 22.86 5.71
CA ILE A 184 -8.07 22.78 5.77
C ILE A 184 -7.57 24.22 5.94
N THR A 185 -6.91 24.51 7.06
CA THR A 185 -6.31 25.82 7.28
C THR A 185 -5.13 26.04 6.33
N LYS A 186 -4.76 27.32 6.13
CA LYS A 186 -3.61 27.67 5.29
C LYS A 186 -2.33 27.00 5.76
N ASP A 187 -2.08 27.03 7.07
CA ASP A 187 -0.88 26.45 7.68
C ASP A 187 -0.81 24.92 7.49
N GLN A 188 -1.97 24.25 7.60
CA GLN A 188 -2.06 22.81 7.31
C GLN A 188 -1.75 22.49 5.85
N LEU A 189 -2.22 23.33 4.90
CA LEU A 189 -1.91 23.19 3.48
C LEU A 189 -0.42 23.41 3.20
N GLU A 190 0.20 24.40 3.83
CA GLU A 190 1.65 24.64 3.71
C GLU A 190 2.44 23.43 4.19
N CYS A 191 2.12 22.90 5.37
CA CYS A 191 2.75 21.68 5.89
C CYS A 191 2.58 20.48 4.96
N ILE A 192 1.38 20.29 4.39
CA ILE A 192 1.09 19.23 3.43
C ILE A 192 1.99 19.36 2.20
N LEU A 193 2.07 20.56 1.63
CA LEU A 193 2.85 20.80 0.40
C LEU A 193 4.35 20.65 0.64
N ILE A 194 4.87 21.16 1.77
CA ILE A 194 6.28 20.96 2.16
C ILE A 194 6.61 19.47 2.26
N ASN A 195 5.75 18.69 2.93
CA ASN A 195 5.93 17.25 3.08
C ASN A 195 5.85 16.49 1.74
N LEU A 196 4.97 16.92 0.82
CA LEU A 196 4.87 16.32 -0.50
C LEU A 196 6.11 16.64 -1.35
N ILE A 197 6.61 17.87 -1.32
CA ILE A 197 7.82 18.28 -2.05
C ILE A 197 9.03 17.50 -1.51
N GLY A 198 9.18 17.42 -0.18
CA GLY A 198 10.24 16.65 0.45
C GLY A 198 10.24 15.17 0.03
N LYS A 199 9.06 14.55 -0.11
CA LYS A 199 8.95 13.13 -0.54
C LYS A 199 9.15 12.89 -2.03
N VAL A 200 9.01 13.93 -2.86
CA VAL A 200 9.22 13.82 -4.33
C VAL A 200 10.68 14.04 -4.69
N LEU A 201 11.44 14.79 -3.87
CA LEU A 201 12.85 15.11 -4.10
C LEU A 201 13.82 14.03 -3.58
N TYR A 202 13.32 13.04 -2.82
CA TYR A 202 14.05 11.86 -2.35
C TYR A 202 13.40 10.56 -2.84
#